data_b2b1795c23714437bf8c0c5fb8fd288a
#
_entry.id   b2b1795c23714437bf8c0c5fb8fd288a
#
_cell.length_a   1.000
_cell.length_b   1.000
_cell.length_c   1.000
_cell.angle_alpha   90.00
_cell.angle_beta   90.00
_cell.angle_gamma   90.00
#
_symmetry.space_group_name_H-M   'P 1'
#
loop_
_entity.id
_entity.type
_entity.pdbx_description
1 polymer ?
#
loop_
_entity_poly.entity_id
_entity_poly.type
_entity_poly.pdbx_seq_one_letter_code
_entity_poly.pdbx_strand_id
1 'polypeptide(L)'
;LFFSSGDDDPNDNDAEGFDSIIDNPAFAGGEFSYWQRQAIQLFGVRLVNDRSLVPDLRSSGIQGQSNFTNPGLFLFNLGLDMDLTPKLRMIMNANYLMFDETEVLSAYTFQGDVDNEIGVDLSCGFEWRPFHNDNAIMLFGVSALIPDEGFKDLYNEFNNGDTETLFASFFEMILTY
;
A
#
# COMPACT_ATOMS: atom_id res chain seq x y z
N LEU A 1 7.12 4.01 -11.83
CA LEU A 1 7.45 4.97 -10.81
C LEU A 1 6.19 5.74 -10.41
N PHE A 2 5.91 5.82 -9.13
CA PHE A 2 4.89 6.70 -8.54
C PHE A 2 5.55 7.56 -7.47
N PHE A 3 5.10 8.80 -7.36
CA PHE A 3 5.53 9.74 -6.34
C PHE A 3 4.34 10.57 -5.88
N SER A 4 4.19 10.71 -4.58
CA SER A 4 3.31 11.68 -3.93
C SER A 4 4.10 12.42 -2.86
N SER A 5 3.99 13.73 -2.82
CA SER A 5 4.68 14.55 -1.82
C SER A 5 4.16 14.28 -0.41
N GLY A 6 5.06 14.29 0.54
CA GLY A 6 4.76 14.37 1.97
C GLY A 6 4.66 15.80 2.46
N ASP A 7 4.31 15.95 3.73
CA ASP A 7 4.29 17.19 4.48
C ASP A 7 5.52 17.19 5.41
N ASP A 8 6.38 18.18 5.30
CA ASP A 8 7.64 18.23 6.03
C ASP A 8 7.51 18.84 7.43
N ASP A 9 6.45 19.62 7.70
CA ASP A 9 6.15 20.15 9.04
C ASP A 9 4.65 20.18 9.34
N PRO A 10 4.10 19.10 9.94
CA PRO A 10 2.68 19.01 10.25
C PRO A 10 2.17 20.05 11.28
N ASN A 11 3.05 20.88 11.85
CA ASN A 11 2.71 21.87 12.86
C ASN A 11 2.69 23.31 12.32
N ASP A 12 3.08 23.51 11.09
CA ASP A 12 3.01 24.82 10.45
C ASP A 12 1.62 25.10 9.83
N ASN A 13 1.49 26.13 8.99
CA ASN A 13 0.22 26.49 8.35
C ASN A 13 0.22 26.20 6.85
N ASP A 14 1.28 25.57 6.34
CA ASP A 14 1.41 25.21 4.94
C ASP A 14 1.05 23.70 4.77
N ALA A 15 0.31 23.36 3.76
CA ALA A 15 -0.14 22.00 3.50
C ALA A 15 0.53 21.49 2.23
N GLU A 16 1.55 20.66 2.36
CA GLU A 16 2.43 20.24 1.27
C GLU A 16 2.18 18.79 0.81
N GLY A 17 1.48 18.01 1.63
CA GLY A 17 1.17 16.63 1.32
C GLY A 17 0.22 16.50 0.13
N PHE A 18 0.51 15.55 -0.75
CA PHE A 18 -0.35 15.25 -1.90
C PHE A 18 -1.72 14.75 -1.45
N ASP A 19 -2.79 15.36 -1.96
CA ASP A 19 -4.17 14.92 -1.75
C ASP A 19 -4.76 14.38 -3.06
N SER A 20 -5.01 13.08 -3.12
CA SER A 20 -5.63 12.47 -4.28
C SER A 20 -7.13 12.73 -4.32
N ILE A 21 -7.66 13.20 -5.46
CA ILE A 21 -9.09 13.38 -5.67
C ILE A 21 -9.81 12.03 -5.76
N ILE A 22 -9.17 11.07 -6.43
CA ILE A 22 -9.71 9.71 -6.61
C ILE A 22 -8.57 8.72 -6.40
N ASP A 23 -8.78 7.76 -5.51
CA ASP A 23 -7.88 6.64 -5.34
C ASP A 23 -7.97 5.70 -6.52
N ASN A 24 -6.83 5.34 -7.10
CA ASN A 24 -6.75 4.35 -8.17
C ASN A 24 -5.82 3.21 -7.77
N PRO A 25 -6.34 2.14 -7.20
CA PRO A 25 -5.53 1.02 -6.71
C PRO A 25 -5.01 0.09 -7.81
N ALA A 26 -5.31 0.35 -9.08
CA ALA A 26 -5.11 -0.62 -10.15
C ALA A 26 -3.69 -0.59 -10.76
N PHE A 27 -2.67 -0.08 -10.07
CA PHE A 27 -1.29 -0.09 -10.55
C PHE A 27 -0.34 -0.79 -9.55
N ALA A 28 0.88 -1.07 -9.93
CA ALA A 28 1.93 -1.65 -9.08
C ALA A 28 1.52 -2.96 -8.37
N GLY A 29 0.80 -3.82 -9.07
CA GLY A 29 0.29 -5.09 -8.55
C GLY A 29 -1.17 -5.05 -8.11
N GLY A 30 -1.74 -3.89 -7.90
CA GLY A 30 -3.15 -3.72 -7.57
C GLY A 30 -3.59 -4.64 -6.43
N GLU A 31 -4.62 -5.44 -6.66
CA GLU A 31 -5.19 -6.37 -5.67
C GLU A 31 -4.22 -7.45 -5.19
N PHE A 32 -3.12 -7.69 -5.92
CA PHE A 32 -2.12 -8.69 -5.54
C PHE A 32 -1.04 -8.12 -4.61
N SER A 33 -0.85 -6.81 -4.54
CA SER A 33 0.13 -6.18 -3.66
C SER A 33 -0.25 -6.35 -2.19
N TYR A 34 0.72 -6.70 -1.35
CA TYR A 34 0.53 -6.74 0.10
C TYR A 34 0.21 -5.34 0.63
N TRP A 35 0.99 -4.35 0.23
CA TRP A 35 0.86 -2.96 0.67
C TRP A 35 -0.52 -2.37 0.35
N GLN A 36 -1.03 -2.60 -0.86
CA GLN A 36 -2.32 -2.06 -1.25
C GLN A 36 -3.51 -2.78 -0.60
N ARG A 37 -3.37 -4.10 -0.38
CA ARG A 37 -4.48 -4.92 0.07
C ARG A 37 -4.66 -4.89 1.58
N GLN A 38 -3.60 -4.72 2.33
CA GLN A 38 -3.66 -4.67 3.78
C GLN A 38 -3.99 -3.25 4.27
N ALA A 39 -4.99 -3.15 5.14
CA ALA A 39 -5.25 -1.94 5.89
C ALA A 39 -4.20 -1.84 7.01
N ILE A 40 -3.10 -1.18 6.76
CA ILE A 40 -2.10 -0.92 7.77
C ILE A 40 -2.56 0.29 8.58
N GLN A 41 -2.70 0.11 9.90
CA GLN A 41 -3.15 1.17 10.81
C GLN A 41 -1.98 1.68 11.64
N LEU A 42 -1.88 2.99 11.75
CA LEU A 42 -1.00 3.68 12.67
C LEU A 42 -1.87 4.46 13.65
N PHE A 43 -1.90 4.07 14.93
CA PHE A 43 -2.71 4.72 15.99
C PHE A 43 -4.18 4.96 15.60
N GLY A 44 -4.80 4.01 14.92
CA GLY A 44 -6.17 4.14 14.44
C GLY A 44 -6.34 4.94 13.15
N VAL A 45 -5.25 5.47 12.61
CA VAL A 45 -5.20 6.06 11.27
C VAL A 45 -4.73 4.98 10.29
N ARG A 46 -5.40 4.83 9.16
CA ARG A 46 -4.95 3.91 8.12
C ARG A 46 -3.84 4.55 7.31
N LEU A 47 -2.71 3.90 7.19
CA LEU A 47 -1.64 4.31 6.27
C LEU A 47 -2.01 4.06 4.81
N VAL A 48 -2.86 3.06 4.58
CA VAL A 48 -3.33 2.70 3.25
C VAL A 48 -4.83 2.49 3.32
N ASN A 49 -5.58 3.14 2.47
CA ASN A 49 -7.00 2.87 2.31
C ASN A 49 -7.19 1.54 1.57
N ASP A 50 -8.29 0.85 1.82
CA ASP A 50 -8.63 -0.36 1.11
C ASP A 50 -8.42 -0.16 -0.40
N ARG A 51 -7.43 -0.85 -0.96
CA ARG A 51 -7.06 -0.83 -2.39
C ARG A 51 -6.41 0.45 -2.92
N SER A 52 -5.85 1.31 -2.07
CA SER A 52 -5.11 2.49 -2.52
C SER A 52 -3.65 2.42 -2.11
N LEU A 53 -2.74 2.83 -3.02
CA LEU A 53 -1.32 3.05 -2.71
C LEU A 53 -1.07 4.40 -2.06
N VAL A 54 -2.02 5.31 -2.18
CA VAL A 54 -1.91 6.61 -1.52
C VAL A 54 -2.11 6.34 -0.03
N PRO A 55 -1.14 6.64 0.80
CA PRO A 55 -1.29 6.48 2.23
C PRO A 55 -2.55 7.19 2.67
N ASP A 56 -3.51 6.44 3.22
CA ASP A 56 -4.64 7.06 3.87
C ASP A 56 -4.23 7.51 5.27
N LEU A 57 -3.31 8.40 5.35
CA LEU A 57 -3.22 9.35 6.45
C LEU A 57 -4.31 10.41 6.32
N ARG A 58 -5.16 10.26 5.28
CA ARG A 58 -6.47 10.87 5.31
C ARG A 58 -7.08 10.59 6.65
N SER A 59 -7.05 11.54 7.50
CA SER A 59 -8.14 11.73 8.38
C SER A 59 -9.39 11.51 7.57
N SER A 60 -10.09 10.47 7.88
CA SER A 60 -11.38 10.23 7.30
C SER A 60 -12.16 11.54 7.34
N GLY A 61 -12.97 11.85 6.35
CA GLY A 61 -13.90 12.98 6.41
C GLY A 61 -14.75 12.99 7.69
N ILE A 62 -14.78 11.88 8.45
CA ILE A 62 -15.34 11.70 9.78
C ILE A 62 -14.51 12.41 10.87
N GLN A 63 -13.20 12.53 10.72
CA GLN A 63 -12.33 13.18 11.69
C GLN A 63 -12.04 14.66 11.39
N GLY A 64 -12.41 15.11 10.21
CA GLY A 64 -12.32 16.53 9.83
C GLY A 64 -10.90 17.07 9.64
N GLN A 65 -9.93 16.19 9.48
CA GLN A 65 -8.54 16.59 9.25
C GLN A 65 -8.27 16.77 7.77
N SER A 66 -7.26 17.54 7.43
CA SER A 66 -6.79 17.73 6.07
C SER A 66 -6.02 16.49 5.57
N ASN A 67 -6.20 16.15 4.31
CA ASN A 67 -5.43 15.10 3.66
C ASN A 67 -4.00 15.52 3.31
N PHE A 68 -3.71 16.80 3.42
CA PHE A 68 -2.43 17.36 3.06
C PHE A 68 -1.33 17.06 4.08
N THR A 69 -1.71 16.57 5.25
CA THR A 69 -0.77 16.16 6.30
C THR A 69 -0.54 14.65 6.20
N ASN A 70 0.32 14.22 5.30
CA ASN A 70 0.67 12.82 5.11
C ASN A 70 2.16 12.67 4.77
N PRO A 71 2.77 11.49 4.95
CA PRO A 71 4.21 11.31 4.71
C PRO A 71 4.58 11.23 3.22
N GLY A 72 3.60 11.26 2.32
CA GLY A 72 3.87 10.98 0.92
C GLY A 72 4.34 9.54 0.67
N LEU A 73 4.59 9.23 -0.58
CA LEU A 73 5.04 7.90 -0.98
C LEU A 73 5.90 7.95 -2.25
N PHE A 74 7.03 7.30 -2.17
CA PHE A 74 7.88 7.00 -3.32
C PHE A 74 7.81 5.49 -3.60
N LEU A 75 7.44 5.12 -4.84
CA LEU A 75 7.27 3.73 -5.22
C LEU A 75 7.96 3.44 -6.56
N PHE A 76 8.84 2.45 -6.54
CA PHE A 76 9.39 1.84 -7.74
C PHE A 76 8.73 0.49 -7.98
N ASN A 77 8.15 0.30 -9.15
CA ASN A 77 7.52 -0.95 -9.55
C ASN A 77 8.23 -1.58 -10.75
N LEU A 78 8.42 -2.89 -10.66
CA LEU A 78 8.71 -3.77 -11.77
C LEU A 78 7.60 -4.83 -11.85
N GLY A 79 6.80 -4.80 -12.92
CA GLY A 79 5.68 -5.71 -13.13
C GLY A 79 5.86 -6.57 -14.37
N LEU A 80 5.30 -7.77 -14.31
CA LEU A 80 5.19 -8.71 -15.44
C LEU A 80 3.77 -9.28 -15.50
N ASP A 81 3.07 -9.01 -16.59
CA ASP A 81 1.78 -9.60 -16.91
C ASP A 81 1.96 -10.56 -18.09
N MET A 82 1.48 -11.78 -17.95
CA MET A 82 1.63 -12.82 -18.95
C MET A 82 0.39 -13.69 -19.09
N ASP A 83 -0.14 -13.77 -20.29
CA ASP A 83 -1.20 -14.72 -20.62
C ASP A 83 -0.60 -16.13 -20.83
N LEU A 84 -0.72 -16.99 -19.82
CA LEU A 84 -0.24 -18.37 -19.87
C LEU A 84 -1.09 -19.23 -20.81
N THR A 85 -2.37 -18.96 -20.82
CA THR A 85 -3.36 -19.56 -21.74
C THR A 85 -4.44 -18.52 -22.03
N PRO A 86 -5.33 -18.74 -23.03
CA PRO A 86 -6.46 -17.83 -23.26
C PRO A 86 -7.43 -17.68 -22.06
N LYS A 87 -7.28 -18.51 -21.04
CA LYS A 87 -8.13 -18.52 -19.83
C LYS A 87 -7.37 -18.13 -18.56
N LEU A 88 -6.06 -18.12 -18.59
CA LEU A 88 -5.23 -17.94 -17.40
C LEU A 88 -4.15 -16.90 -17.64
N ARG A 89 -4.23 -15.83 -16.88
CA ARG A 89 -3.23 -14.76 -16.82
C ARG A 89 -2.47 -14.82 -15.51
N MET A 90 -1.18 -14.62 -15.56
CA MET A 90 -0.31 -14.45 -14.41
C MET A 90 0.13 -12.99 -14.31
N ILE A 91 0.12 -12.45 -13.10
CA ILE A 91 0.52 -11.09 -12.78
C ILE A 91 1.55 -11.16 -11.66
N MET A 92 2.74 -10.60 -11.88
CA MET A 92 3.81 -10.54 -10.90
C MET A 92 4.27 -9.11 -10.73
N ASN A 93 4.55 -8.69 -9.50
CA ASN A 93 5.07 -7.37 -9.22
C ASN A 93 6.11 -7.41 -8.11
N ALA A 94 7.08 -6.51 -8.23
CA ALA A 94 8.04 -6.17 -7.19
C ALA A 94 8.02 -4.65 -7.03
N ASN A 95 7.69 -4.18 -5.84
CA ASN A 95 7.62 -2.78 -5.48
C ASN A 95 8.68 -2.48 -4.41
N TYR A 96 9.42 -1.40 -4.59
CA TYR A 96 10.20 -0.78 -3.53
C TYR A 96 9.50 0.47 -3.07
N LEU A 97 9.31 0.61 -1.77
CA LEU A 97 8.44 1.60 -1.14
C LEU A 97 9.24 2.43 -0.14
N MET A 98 9.08 3.75 -0.22
CA MET A 98 9.67 4.70 0.73
C MET A 98 8.64 5.79 1.05
N PHE A 99 8.68 6.32 2.28
CA PHE A 99 8.06 7.60 2.59
C PHE A 99 8.85 8.73 1.93
N ASP A 100 8.19 9.81 1.56
CA ASP A 100 8.84 11.03 1.08
C ASP A 100 9.35 11.85 2.26
N GLU A 101 8.46 12.16 3.21
CA GLU A 101 8.75 12.89 4.43
C GLU A 101 8.27 12.08 5.65
N THR A 102 9.04 12.08 6.74
CA THR A 102 8.73 11.26 7.92
C THR A 102 8.36 12.08 9.16
N GLU A 103 8.38 13.40 9.08
CA GLU A 103 8.06 14.34 10.15
C GLU A 103 6.63 14.15 10.66
N VAL A 104 5.69 13.92 9.74
CA VAL A 104 4.30 13.59 10.07
C VAL A 104 4.22 12.31 10.91
N LEU A 105 4.98 11.29 10.53
CA LEU A 105 5.01 10.01 11.25
C LEU A 105 5.60 10.20 12.64
N SER A 106 6.73 10.89 12.74
CA SER A 106 7.41 11.22 14.00
C SER A 106 6.48 11.99 14.95
N ALA A 107 5.75 12.97 14.42
CA ALA A 107 4.79 13.75 15.21
C ALA A 107 3.62 12.91 15.72
N TYR A 108 3.02 12.06 14.90
CA TYR A 108 1.88 11.23 15.28
C TYR A 108 2.25 10.05 16.19
N THR A 109 3.45 9.49 16.03
CA THR A 109 3.91 8.38 16.88
C THR A 109 4.58 8.84 18.16
N PHE A 110 4.87 10.15 18.28
CA PHE A 110 5.65 10.72 19.38
C PHE A 110 7.05 10.09 19.49
N GLN A 111 7.58 9.61 18.39
CA GLN A 111 8.93 9.08 18.26
C GLN A 111 9.89 10.18 17.80
N GLY A 112 11.18 9.90 17.92
CA GLY A 112 12.22 10.77 17.36
C GLY A 112 12.26 10.67 15.84
N ASP A 113 13.40 10.26 15.31
CA ASP A 113 13.56 10.05 13.88
C ASP A 113 12.92 8.73 13.45
N VAL A 114 12.12 8.76 12.40
CA VAL A 114 11.59 7.60 11.69
C VAL A 114 12.29 7.51 10.34
N ASP A 115 12.84 6.35 10.01
CA ASP A 115 13.47 6.14 8.71
C ASP A 115 12.43 6.14 7.58
N ASN A 116 12.82 6.53 6.38
CA ASN A 116 11.90 6.62 5.26
C ASN A 116 11.72 5.32 4.47
N GLU A 117 12.55 4.30 4.68
CA GLU A 117 12.48 3.03 3.94
C GLU A 117 11.36 2.12 4.46
N ILE A 118 10.28 1.94 3.68
CA ILE A 118 9.17 1.04 4.03
C ILE A 118 9.56 -0.41 3.78
N GLY A 119 10.17 -0.69 2.62
CA GLY A 119 10.62 -2.03 2.26
C GLY A 119 10.22 -2.48 0.86
N VAL A 120 10.25 -3.80 0.66
CA VAL A 120 9.98 -4.46 -0.63
C VAL A 120 8.69 -5.26 -0.56
N ASP A 121 7.73 -4.95 -1.44
CA ASP A 121 6.49 -5.70 -1.62
C ASP A 121 6.59 -6.57 -2.88
N LEU A 122 6.47 -7.87 -2.70
CA LEU A 122 6.48 -8.85 -3.76
C LEU A 122 5.11 -9.51 -3.88
N SER A 123 4.60 -9.62 -5.11
CA SER A 123 3.31 -10.26 -5.34
C SER A 123 3.29 -11.13 -6.58
N CYS A 124 2.50 -12.20 -6.52
CA CYS A 124 2.21 -13.07 -7.64
C CYS A 124 0.74 -13.48 -7.59
N GLY A 125 0.03 -13.23 -8.65
CA GLY A 125 -1.38 -13.56 -8.77
C GLY A 125 -1.75 -14.17 -10.10
N PHE A 126 -2.92 -14.81 -10.11
CA PHE A 126 -3.50 -15.43 -11.29
C PHE A 126 -4.94 -15.01 -11.44
N GLU A 127 -5.31 -14.67 -12.65
CA GLU A 127 -6.68 -14.46 -13.09
C GLU A 127 -7.09 -15.61 -14.00
N TRP A 128 -8.14 -16.32 -13.59
CA TRP A 128 -8.66 -17.47 -14.35
C TRP A 128 -10.09 -17.24 -14.79
N ARG A 129 -10.34 -17.39 -16.08
CA ARG A 129 -11.64 -17.27 -16.76
C ARG A 129 -12.07 -18.62 -17.34
N PRO A 130 -12.72 -19.49 -16.53
CA PRO A 130 -13.00 -20.88 -16.92
C PRO A 130 -13.87 -21.02 -18.18
N PHE A 131 -14.78 -20.09 -18.42
CA PHE A 131 -15.78 -20.16 -19.48
C PHE A 131 -15.49 -19.32 -20.73
N HIS A 132 -14.29 -18.71 -20.84
CA HIS A 132 -13.92 -17.75 -21.91
C HIS A 132 -14.87 -16.53 -22.01
N ASN A 133 -15.55 -16.20 -20.96
CA ASN A 133 -16.36 -15.01 -20.83
C ASN A 133 -16.14 -14.40 -19.44
N ASP A 134 -16.66 -13.22 -19.20
CA ASP A 134 -16.51 -12.51 -17.93
C ASP A 134 -17.61 -12.88 -16.90
N ASN A 135 -18.42 -13.91 -17.17
CA ASN A 135 -19.47 -14.35 -16.25
C ASN A 135 -18.92 -15.02 -14.99
N ALA A 136 -17.71 -15.58 -15.08
CA ALA A 136 -16.99 -16.09 -13.92
C ALA A 136 -15.51 -15.76 -14.06
N ILE A 137 -14.98 -14.99 -13.12
CA ILE A 137 -13.56 -14.67 -13.00
C ILE A 137 -13.10 -15.10 -11.62
N MET A 138 -12.01 -15.83 -11.55
CA MET A 138 -11.39 -16.23 -10.29
C MET A 138 -10.01 -15.59 -10.19
N LEU A 139 -9.77 -14.89 -9.09
CA LEU A 139 -8.50 -14.26 -8.75
C LEU A 139 -7.91 -14.98 -7.55
N PHE A 140 -6.68 -15.38 -7.62
CA PHE A 140 -5.95 -15.96 -6.49
C PHE A 140 -4.49 -15.56 -6.54
N GLY A 141 -3.91 -15.29 -5.37
CA GLY A 141 -2.56 -14.84 -5.30
C GLY A 141 -1.96 -14.88 -3.92
N VAL A 142 -0.67 -14.59 -3.90
CA VAL A 142 0.13 -14.47 -2.69
C VAL A 142 0.97 -13.21 -2.77
N SER A 143 1.23 -12.61 -1.63
CA SER A 143 2.13 -11.47 -1.51
C SER A 143 2.94 -11.52 -0.23
N ALA A 144 4.07 -10.81 -0.25
CA ALA A 144 4.95 -10.66 0.88
C ALA A 144 5.48 -9.24 0.94
N LEU A 145 5.43 -8.62 2.13
CA LEU A 145 6.15 -7.39 2.43
C LEU A 145 7.36 -7.74 3.27
N ILE A 146 8.54 -7.41 2.76
CA ILE A 146 9.81 -7.48 3.46
C ILE A 146 10.06 -6.09 4.04
N PRO A 147 9.83 -5.87 5.35
CA PRO A 147 9.90 -4.55 5.95
C PRO A 147 11.34 -4.07 6.08
N ASP A 148 11.54 -2.78 5.88
CA ASP A 148 12.79 -2.08 6.14
C ASP A 148 12.69 -1.18 7.37
N GLU A 149 13.71 -0.38 7.66
CA GLU A 149 13.86 0.30 8.94
C GLU A 149 12.69 1.25 9.24
N GLY A 150 12.21 2.06 8.29
CA GLY A 150 11.08 2.96 8.52
C GLY A 150 9.78 2.24 8.86
N PHE A 151 9.51 1.09 8.24
CA PHE A 151 8.37 0.27 8.64
C PHE A 151 8.56 -0.32 10.04
N LYS A 152 9.77 -0.76 10.37
CA LYS A 152 10.09 -1.32 11.68
C LYS A 152 10.00 -0.26 12.78
N ASP A 153 10.47 0.95 12.55
CA ASP A 153 10.36 2.06 13.51
C ASP A 153 8.91 2.31 13.90
N LEU A 154 8.00 2.25 12.96
CA LEU A 154 6.57 2.46 13.21
C LEU A 154 5.89 1.32 13.98
N TYR A 155 6.36 0.08 13.83
CA TYR A 155 5.63 -1.10 14.32
C TYR A 155 6.38 -1.93 15.37
N ASN A 156 7.67 -1.68 15.63
CA ASN A 156 8.46 -2.45 16.60
C ASN A 156 8.06 -2.19 18.06
N GLU A 157 7.65 -1.00 18.43
CA GLU A 157 7.26 -0.69 19.81
C GLU A 157 6.09 -1.55 20.32
N PHE A 158 5.23 -2.00 19.41
CA PHE A 158 4.07 -2.81 19.75
C PHE A 158 4.33 -4.32 19.71
N ASN A 159 5.43 -4.77 19.09
CA ASN A 159 5.70 -6.18 18.82
C ASN A 159 7.01 -6.73 19.42
N ASN A 160 7.61 -6.11 20.42
CA ASN A 160 8.86 -6.57 21.05
C ASN A 160 10.06 -6.76 20.09
N GLY A 161 10.15 -5.97 19.04
CA GLY A 161 11.45 -5.73 18.40
C GLY A 161 11.79 -6.53 17.13
N ASP A 162 10.94 -7.44 16.64
CA ASP A 162 11.21 -8.14 15.38
C ASP A 162 10.01 -8.10 14.44
N THR A 163 10.05 -7.17 13.48
CA THR A 163 9.09 -7.20 12.36
C THR A 163 9.63 -8.10 11.27
N GLU A 164 9.18 -9.36 11.26
CA GLU A 164 9.50 -10.33 10.23
C GLU A 164 8.77 -10.01 8.91
N THR A 165 9.17 -10.72 7.84
CA THR A 165 8.44 -10.65 6.56
C THR A 165 6.97 -11.00 6.74
N LEU A 166 6.09 -10.14 6.25
CA LEU A 166 4.65 -10.27 6.33
C LEU A 166 4.12 -10.95 5.07
N PHE A 167 3.22 -11.91 5.23
CA PHE A 167 2.64 -12.66 4.11
C PHE A 167 1.13 -12.50 4.04
N ALA A 168 0.61 -12.46 2.82
CA ALA A 168 -0.82 -12.54 2.56
C ALA A 168 -1.13 -13.51 1.44
N SER A 169 -2.30 -14.12 1.50
CA SER A 169 -2.89 -14.87 0.40
C SER A 169 -4.35 -14.50 0.27
N PHE A 170 -4.88 -14.53 -0.94
CA PHE A 170 -6.28 -14.20 -1.17
C PHE A 170 -6.86 -15.02 -2.29
N PHE A 171 -8.18 -15.12 -2.26
CA PHE A 171 -9.01 -15.70 -3.31
C PHE A 171 -10.25 -14.82 -3.45
N GLU A 172 -10.58 -14.46 -4.69
CA GLU A 172 -11.79 -13.75 -5.03
C GLU A 172 -12.50 -14.45 -6.19
N MET A 173 -13.81 -14.50 -6.17
CA MET A 173 -14.64 -14.99 -7.25
C MET A 173 -15.67 -13.93 -7.63
N ILE A 174 -15.63 -13.50 -8.87
CA ILE A 174 -16.58 -12.56 -9.45
C ILE A 174 -17.53 -13.33 -10.35
N LEU A 175 -18.81 -13.24 -10.04
CA LEU A 175 -19.90 -13.84 -10.85
C LEU A 175 -20.78 -12.72 -11.39
N THR A 176 -20.94 -12.69 -12.70
CA THR A 176 -21.82 -11.73 -13.39
C THR A 176 -22.94 -12.50 -14.10
N TYR A 177 -24.19 -12.06 -13.92
CA TYR A 177 -25.39 -12.70 -14.47
C TYR A 177 -26.24 -11.68 -15.21
#